data_82154d0e047dc684c34e8589706343d5
#
_entry.id   82154d0e047dc684c34e8589706343d5
#
_cell.length_a   1.000
_cell.length_b   1.000
_cell.length_c   1.000
_cell.angle_alpha   90.00
_cell.angle_beta   90.00
_cell.angle_gamma   90.00
#
_symmetry.space_group_name_H-M   'P 1'
#
loop_
_entity.id
_entity.type
_entity.pdbx_description
1 polymer ?
#
loop_
_entity_poly.entity_id
_entity_poly.type
_entity_poly.pdbx_seq_one_letter_code
_entity_poly.pdbx_strand_id
1 'polypeptide(L)' 'MNDTPVYLLEKLDVGDKVAGPAMIVDGTQTIVIVPGAEAVAMSRHLVIHVNVDES' A
#
# COMPACT_ATOMS: atom_id res chain seq x y z
N MET A 1 4.11 -2.86 20.66
CA MET A 1 3.05 -3.44 19.85
C MET A 1 2.84 -2.59 18.60
N ASN A 2 2.83 -3.23 17.48
CA ASN A 2 2.73 -2.51 16.22
C ASN A 2 1.34 -2.66 15.64
N ASP A 3 0.72 -1.54 15.43
CA ASP A 3 -0.57 -1.51 14.78
C ASP A 3 -0.38 -1.17 13.32
N THR A 4 -0.46 -2.18 12.48
CA THR A 4 -0.32 -1.96 11.07
C THR A 4 -1.69 -1.64 10.49
N PRO A 5 -1.84 -0.46 9.89
CA PRO A 5 -3.13 -0.12 9.31
C PRO A 5 -3.48 -1.03 8.15
N VAL A 6 -4.75 -1.35 8.05
CA VAL A 6 -5.24 -2.21 6.98
C VAL A 6 -6.24 -1.41 6.17
N TYR A 7 -6.03 -1.38 4.88
CA TYR A 7 -6.90 -0.66 3.95
C TYR A 7 -7.57 -1.65 3.02
N LEU A 8 -8.76 -1.30 2.58
CA LEU A 8 -9.45 -2.08 1.56
C LEU A 8 -9.23 -1.42 0.22
N LEU A 9 -8.73 -2.19 -0.73
CA LEU A 9 -8.44 -1.64 -2.05
C LEU A 9 -9.68 -1.00 -2.67
N GLU A 10 -10.82 -1.62 -2.46
CA GLU A 10 -12.07 -1.10 -3.03
C GLU A 10 -12.44 0.25 -2.46
N LYS A 11 -11.87 0.61 -1.33
CA LYS A 11 -12.14 1.89 -0.70
C LYS A 11 -11.14 2.97 -1.08
N LEU A 12 -10.13 2.60 -1.81
CA LEU A 12 -9.14 3.57 -2.25
C LEU A 12 -9.56 4.16 -3.58
N ASP A 13 -9.38 5.47 -3.69
CA ASP A 13 -9.66 6.17 -4.93
C ASP A 13 -8.41 6.30 -5.76
N VAL A 14 -8.60 6.53 -7.04
CA VAL A 14 -7.47 6.73 -7.93
C VAL A 14 -6.67 7.93 -7.45
N GLY A 15 -5.38 7.70 -7.28
CA GLY A 15 -4.48 8.73 -6.80
C GLY A 15 -4.23 8.71 -5.32
N ASP A 16 -4.95 7.87 -4.60
CA ASP A 16 -4.71 7.72 -3.17
C ASP A 16 -3.37 7.06 -2.93
N LYS A 17 -2.69 7.54 -1.92
CA LYS A 17 -1.39 7.00 -1.56
C LYS A 17 -1.44 6.38 -0.19
N VAL A 18 -0.80 5.24 -0.07
CA VAL A 18 -0.70 4.53 1.19
C VAL A 18 0.78 4.33 1.51
N ALA A 19 1.21 4.91 2.60
CA ALA A 19 2.61 4.77 3.01
C ALA A 19 2.73 3.62 3.98
N GLY A 20 3.83 2.88 3.87
CA GLY A 20 4.09 1.79 4.80
C GLY A 20 4.53 2.27 6.16
N PRO A 21 4.48 1.40 7.14
CA PRO A 21 3.96 0.04 7.03
C PRO A 21 2.44 0.01 6.92
N ALA A 22 1.93 -0.83 6.05
CA ALA A 22 0.48 -0.91 5.85
C ALA A 22 0.14 -2.20 5.14
N MET A 23 -1.14 -2.54 5.14
CA MET A 23 -1.64 -3.68 4.39
C MET A 23 -2.83 -3.23 3.56
N ILE A 24 -2.92 -3.74 2.35
CA ILE A 24 -4.06 -3.47 1.48
C ILE A 24 -4.68 -4.81 1.13
N VAL A 25 -5.97 -4.93 1.41
CA VAL A 25 -6.69 -6.16 1.15
C VAL A 25 -7.51 -5.99 -0.11
N ASP A 26 -7.35 -6.92 -1.01
CA ASP A 26 -8.07 -6.89 -2.28
C ASP A 26 -8.68 -8.26 -2.52
N GLY A 27 -9.97 -8.39 -2.22
CA GLY A 27 -10.67 -9.62 -2.50
C GLY A 27 -9.98 -10.86 -1.98
N THR A 28 -9.17 -11.47 -2.82
CA THR A 28 -8.51 -12.72 -2.47
C THR A 28 -7.04 -12.53 -2.15
N GLN A 29 -6.54 -11.31 -2.19
CA GLN A 29 -5.12 -11.08 -1.96
C GLN A 29 -4.90 -10.03 -0.90
N THR A 30 -3.75 -10.10 -0.29
CA THR A 30 -3.32 -9.09 0.67
C THR A 30 -1.98 -8.58 0.23
N ILE A 31 -1.88 -7.26 0.13
CA ILE A 31 -0.65 -6.61 -0.28
C ILE A 31 -0.03 -5.96 0.94
N VAL A 32 1.22 -6.29 1.20
CA VAL A 32 1.93 -5.74 2.35
C VAL A 32 2.83 -4.61 1.87
N ILE A 33 2.65 -3.44 2.45
CA ILE A 33 3.49 -2.29 2.15
C ILE A 33 4.49 -2.16 3.29
N VAL A 34 5.74 -2.41 2.98
CA VAL A 34 6.79 -2.37 4.00
C VAL A 34 7.11 -0.92 4.35
N PRO A 35 7.73 -0.69 5.51
CA PRO A 35 8.19 0.66 5.86
C PRO A 35 9.17 1.15 4.80
N GLY A 36 9.01 2.38 4.41
CA GLY A 36 9.84 2.96 3.38
C GLY A 36 9.29 2.79 1.99
N ALA A 37 8.17 2.08 1.86
CA ALA A 37 7.51 1.92 0.57
C ALA A 37 6.22 2.71 0.56
N GLU A 38 5.69 2.91 -0.62
CA GLU A 38 4.49 3.70 -0.79
C GLU A 38 3.70 3.10 -1.95
N ALA A 39 2.41 2.98 -1.77
CA ALA A 39 1.53 2.44 -2.82
C ALA A 39 0.62 3.55 -3.32
N VAL A 40 0.44 3.59 -4.62
CA VAL A 40 -0.47 4.55 -5.23
C VAL A 40 -1.56 3.77 -5.94
N ALA A 41 -2.80 4.08 -5.59
CA ALA A 41 -3.94 3.40 -6.20
C ALA A 41 -4.21 3.97 -7.57
N MET A 42 -4.31 3.09 -8.54
CA MET A 42 -4.65 3.47 -9.90
C MET A 42 -6.01 2.92 -10.25
N SER A 43 -6.50 3.25 -11.45
CA SER A 43 -7.86 2.89 -11.80
C SER A 43 -8.11 1.39 -11.78
N ARG A 44 -7.11 0.59 -12.09
CA ARG A 44 -7.28 -0.85 -12.15
C ARG A 44 -6.17 -1.62 -11.48
N HIS A 45 -5.20 -0.94 -10.90
CA HIS A 45 -4.08 -1.64 -10.31
C HIS A 45 -3.41 -0.74 -9.30
N LEU A 46 -2.50 -1.32 -8.59
CA LEU A 46 -1.72 -0.60 -7.60
C LEU A 46 -0.30 -0.48 -8.11
N VAL A 47 0.27 0.71 -7.92
CA VAL A 47 1.67 0.93 -8.22
C VAL A 47 2.39 1.10 -6.91
N ILE A 48 3.41 0.30 -6.69
CA ILE A 48 4.15 0.33 -5.45
C ILE A 48 5.53 0.90 -5.72
N HIS A 49 5.85 1.95 -5.00
CA HIS A 49 7.16 2.55 -5.06
C HIS A 49 7.91 2.20 -3.80
N VAL A 50 9.06 1.57 -3.97
CA VAL A 50 9.90 1.23 -2.84
C VAL A 50 11.03 2.24 -2.80
N ASN A 51 11.11 2.92 -1.68
CA ASN A 51 12.15 3.90 -1.48
C ASN A 51 13.38 3.16 -0.98
N VAL A 52 14.30 2.85 -1.87
CA VAL A 52 15.50 2.14 -1.50
C VAL A 52 16.56 3.15 -1.11
N ASP A 53 16.96 3.07 0.12
CA ASP A 53 18.00 3.94 0.61
C ASP A 53 19.33 3.23 0.49
N GLU A 54 20.06 3.62 -0.49
CA GLU A 54 21.37 3.06 -0.74
C GLU A 54 22.40 3.81 0.05
N SER A 55 22.91 3.22 1.02
CA SER A 55 23.95 3.94 1.79
C SER A 55 25.27 3.21 1.82
#